data_3537adb753ebc318a061eafd2c46ee42
#
_entry.id   3537adb753ebc318a061eafd2c46ee42
#
_cell.length_a   1.000
_cell.length_b   1.000
_cell.length_c   1.000
_cell.angle_alpha   90.00
_cell.angle_beta   90.00
_cell.angle_gamma   90.00
#
_symmetry.space_group_name_H-M   'P 1'
#
loop_
_entity.id
_entity.type
_entity.pdbx_description
1 polymer ?
#
loop_
_entity_poly.entity_id
_entity_poly.type
_entity_poly.pdbx_seq_one_letter_code
_entity_poly.pdbx_strand_id
1 'polypeptide(L)'
;MKLLIQLILVLSITAISANDHLGSSEKTKLEDLVFCFVGDTGELTDTQSLVAKSLTQSDCSMIWHTGDIIYPSGIEDANDPEFSNKFLVPFKEILNKDIPFYLTLGNHDYKKDPSGYIEIANKNPLINYPNNFYVEEFGPVCFFALDTSIFDKLYFFYKRRGQINWLNTAVDSLKEKCQFSIGVAHHPLFSSGDREKASPQLATFLEKHVFGVMDMYITGHNHVLADEGDFLGTTQLISATGSLPGGSPEKAPENKFNVETPGFLKLRFATPNEANYEFISAVDGKSIWSNSKKGLGLRP
;
A
#
# COMPACT_ATOMS: atom_id res chain seq x y z
N MET A 1 -4.62 -47.41 -26.54
CA MET A 1 -3.54 -46.63 -25.89
C MET A 1 -3.59 -45.22 -26.49
N LYS A 2 -4.38 -44.34 -25.86
CA LYS A 2 -4.54 -42.92 -26.29
C LYS A 2 -3.68 -42.05 -25.38
N LEU A 3 -2.69 -41.42 -25.99
CA LEU A 3 -1.79 -40.46 -25.32
C LEU A 3 -2.56 -39.16 -25.10
N LEU A 4 -2.77 -38.79 -23.83
CA LEU A 4 -3.33 -37.50 -23.45
C LEU A 4 -2.18 -36.49 -23.38
N ILE A 5 -2.06 -35.63 -24.36
CA ILE A 5 -1.15 -34.48 -24.33
C ILE A 5 -1.81 -33.40 -23.47
N GLN A 6 -1.31 -33.18 -22.26
CA GLN A 6 -1.66 -32.01 -21.44
C GLN A 6 -0.97 -30.77 -22.04
N LEU A 7 -1.79 -29.91 -22.62
CA LEU A 7 -1.39 -28.57 -23.05
C LEU A 7 -1.19 -27.70 -21.79
N ILE A 8 0.07 -27.46 -21.43
CA ILE A 8 0.42 -26.49 -20.39
C ILE A 8 0.27 -25.11 -21.04
N LEU A 9 -0.81 -24.42 -20.71
CA LEU A 9 -1.02 -23.02 -21.08
C LEU A 9 -0.07 -22.16 -20.22
N VAL A 10 1.08 -21.78 -20.78
CA VAL A 10 1.95 -20.76 -20.20
C VAL A 10 1.26 -19.42 -20.47
N LEU A 11 0.53 -18.91 -19.47
CA LEU A 11 0.07 -17.53 -19.48
C LEU A 11 1.32 -16.65 -19.35
N SER A 12 1.72 -16.04 -20.46
CA SER A 12 2.66 -14.94 -20.48
C SER A 12 2.01 -13.77 -19.76
N ILE A 13 2.48 -13.50 -18.55
CA ILE A 13 2.15 -12.26 -17.82
C ILE A 13 2.90 -11.15 -18.57
N THR A 14 2.21 -10.48 -19.48
CA THR A 14 2.66 -9.18 -19.99
C THR A 14 2.41 -8.19 -18.85
N ALA A 15 3.46 -7.86 -18.12
CA ALA A 15 3.45 -6.68 -17.25
C ALA A 15 3.19 -5.47 -18.15
N ILE A 16 2.01 -4.89 -18.04
CA ILE A 16 1.74 -3.56 -18.59
C ILE A 16 2.52 -2.62 -17.67
N SER A 17 3.61 -2.08 -18.17
CA SER A 17 4.45 -1.15 -17.43
C SER A 17 3.65 0.13 -17.13
N ALA A 18 3.66 0.59 -15.87
CA ALA A 18 3.08 1.85 -15.43
C ALA A 18 3.55 3.09 -16.22
N ASN A 19 4.59 2.92 -17.06
CA ASN A 19 5.10 3.96 -17.95
C ASN A 19 4.16 4.37 -19.09
N ASP A 20 3.07 3.67 -19.36
CA ASP A 20 2.15 4.00 -20.47
C ASP A 20 1.14 5.10 -20.12
N HIS A 21 1.01 5.47 -18.84
CA HIS A 21 0.10 6.54 -18.40
C HIS A 21 0.78 7.91 -18.24
N LEU A 22 2.10 7.96 -18.16
CA LEU A 22 2.86 9.22 -18.22
C LEU A 22 3.15 9.52 -19.69
N GLY A 23 2.40 10.47 -20.27
CA GLY A 23 2.46 10.84 -21.68
C GLY A 23 3.88 10.95 -22.23
N SER A 24 4.07 10.58 -23.48
CA SER A 24 5.30 10.49 -24.23
C SER A 24 6.00 11.86 -24.39
N SER A 25 6.73 12.31 -23.35
CA SER A 25 7.86 13.24 -23.52
C SER A 25 8.68 13.27 -22.24
N GLU A 26 9.94 12.85 -22.28
CA GLU A 26 10.91 12.71 -21.19
C GLU A 26 10.46 11.73 -20.07
N LYS A 27 11.21 10.65 -19.92
CA LYS A 27 11.02 9.73 -18.79
C LYS A 27 11.13 10.53 -17.50
N THR A 28 10.03 10.72 -16.78
CA THR A 28 10.03 11.36 -15.46
C THR A 28 11.07 10.65 -14.59
N LYS A 29 12.03 11.40 -14.07
CA LYS A 29 13.08 10.83 -13.25
C LYS A 29 12.54 10.45 -11.89
N LEU A 30 13.10 9.40 -11.29
CA LEU A 30 12.71 8.93 -9.95
C LEU A 30 12.78 10.04 -8.89
N GLU A 31 13.80 10.90 -8.99
CA GLU A 31 14.03 12.05 -8.09
C GLU A 31 12.92 13.10 -8.13
N ASP A 32 12.15 13.15 -9.23
CA ASP A 32 11.01 14.05 -9.39
C ASP A 32 9.70 13.45 -8.88
N LEU A 33 9.68 12.15 -8.57
CA LEU A 33 8.48 11.47 -8.10
C LEU A 33 8.30 11.60 -6.58
N VAL A 34 7.06 11.85 -6.19
CA VAL A 34 6.63 11.92 -4.80
C VAL A 34 5.56 10.89 -4.58
N PHE A 35 5.86 9.92 -3.73
CA PHE A 35 4.95 8.84 -3.35
C PHE A 35 4.24 9.21 -2.05
N CYS A 36 2.92 9.31 -2.07
CA CYS A 36 2.12 9.55 -0.88
C CYS A 36 1.38 8.27 -0.47
N PHE A 37 1.21 8.06 0.84
CA PHE A 37 0.53 6.88 1.37
C PHE A 37 -0.53 7.33 2.36
N VAL A 38 -1.74 6.82 2.22
CA VAL A 38 -2.87 7.06 3.11
C VAL A 38 -3.73 5.82 3.19
N GLY A 39 -4.26 5.51 4.35
CA GLY A 39 -5.20 4.41 4.55
C GLY A 39 -6.35 4.79 5.44
N ASP A 40 -7.30 3.86 5.58
CA ASP A 40 -8.40 3.98 6.54
C ASP A 40 -9.25 5.23 6.28
N THR A 41 -9.59 5.46 5.00
CA THR A 41 -10.24 6.70 4.55
C THR A 41 -11.75 6.60 4.37
N GLY A 42 -12.32 5.40 4.41
CA GLY A 42 -13.68 5.11 3.91
C GLY A 42 -14.85 5.48 4.81
N GLU A 43 -14.69 6.44 5.72
CA GLU A 43 -15.76 6.91 6.62
C GLU A 43 -16.03 8.39 6.38
N LEU A 44 -17.15 8.78 5.85
CA LEU A 44 -17.49 10.17 5.50
C LEU A 44 -17.40 11.14 6.69
N THR A 45 -16.18 11.49 7.09
CA THR A 45 -15.89 12.37 8.23
C THR A 45 -15.24 13.69 7.79
N ASP A 46 -15.27 14.68 8.68
CA ASP A 46 -14.50 15.92 8.49
C ASP A 46 -13.00 15.63 8.36
N THR A 47 -12.51 14.60 9.05
CA THR A 47 -11.12 14.13 8.93
C THR A 47 -10.79 13.66 7.52
N GLN A 48 -11.64 12.83 6.90
CA GLN A 48 -11.44 12.43 5.51
C GLN A 48 -11.36 13.63 4.58
N SER A 49 -12.27 14.58 4.73
CA SER A 49 -12.30 15.81 3.93
C SER A 49 -11.03 16.63 4.11
N LEU A 50 -10.54 16.73 5.35
CA LEU A 50 -9.31 17.44 5.69
C LEU A 50 -8.08 16.76 5.05
N VAL A 51 -7.97 15.44 5.17
CA VAL A 51 -6.86 14.65 4.58
C VAL A 51 -6.89 14.71 3.06
N ALA A 52 -8.05 14.56 2.42
CA ALA A 52 -8.21 14.68 0.97
C ALA A 52 -7.80 16.08 0.48
N LYS A 53 -8.19 17.14 1.18
CA LYS A 53 -7.77 18.51 0.87
C LYS A 53 -6.26 18.70 1.00
N SER A 54 -5.66 18.18 2.06
CA SER A 54 -4.21 18.27 2.30
C SER A 54 -3.42 17.52 1.24
N LEU A 55 -3.84 16.29 0.86
CA LEU A 55 -3.28 15.53 -0.26
C LEU A 55 -3.39 16.29 -1.59
N THR A 56 -4.54 16.92 -1.85
CA THR A 56 -4.74 17.74 -3.07
C THR A 56 -3.78 18.92 -3.14
N GLN A 57 -3.41 19.50 -2.01
CA GLN A 57 -2.48 20.64 -1.90
C GLN A 57 -1.01 20.21 -1.89
N SER A 58 -0.75 18.93 -1.68
CA SER A 58 0.59 18.36 -1.73
C SER A 58 1.05 18.13 -3.16
N ASP A 59 2.35 17.89 -3.29
CA ASP A 59 3.03 17.61 -4.56
C ASP A 59 3.14 16.10 -4.86
N CYS A 60 2.16 15.31 -4.40
CA CYS A 60 2.10 13.88 -4.66
C CYS A 60 2.04 13.61 -6.17
N SER A 61 2.93 12.76 -6.67
CA SER A 61 2.88 12.25 -8.05
C SER A 61 1.92 11.07 -8.17
N MET A 62 1.74 10.33 -7.10
CA MET A 62 0.83 9.20 -6.97
C MET A 62 0.49 8.94 -5.51
N ILE A 63 -0.61 8.22 -5.28
CA ILE A 63 -1.07 7.89 -3.93
C ILE A 63 -1.24 6.37 -3.80
N TRP A 64 -0.57 5.78 -2.82
CA TRP A 64 -0.77 4.41 -2.39
C TRP A 64 -1.79 4.38 -1.25
N HIS A 65 -2.88 3.65 -1.45
CA HIS A 65 -3.89 3.45 -0.41
C HIS A 65 -3.61 2.17 0.36
N THR A 66 -3.39 2.29 1.66
CA THR A 66 -2.98 1.17 2.52
C THR A 66 -4.15 0.35 3.09
N GLY A 67 -5.31 0.36 2.42
CA GLY A 67 -6.48 -0.46 2.76
C GLY A 67 -7.52 0.23 3.62
N ASP A 68 -8.63 -0.47 3.87
CA ASP A 68 -9.86 0.04 4.47
C ASP A 68 -10.39 1.26 3.69
N ILE A 69 -10.67 0.99 2.42
CA ILE A 69 -11.12 1.99 1.45
C ILE A 69 -12.56 2.38 1.73
N ILE A 70 -13.41 1.42 2.16
CA ILE A 70 -14.84 1.63 2.41
C ILE A 70 -15.26 0.99 3.74
N TYR A 71 -15.64 1.83 4.70
CA TYR A 71 -16.28 1.40 5.95
C TYR A 71 -17.81 1.36 5.83
N PRO A 72 -18.54 0.55 6.63
CA PRO A 72 -17.98 -0.44 7.58
C PRO A 72 -17.61 -1.77 6.94
N SER A 73 -17.89 -2.02 5.65
CA SER A 73 -17.81 -3.39 5.09
C SER A 73 -17.48 -3.49 3.60
N GLY A 74 -16.73 -2.55 3.01
CA GLY A 74 -16.38 -2.63 1.59
C GLY A 74 -17.58 -2.44 0.66
N ILE A 75 -17.49 -2.95 -0.57
CA ILE A 75 -18.48 -2.82 -1.63
C ILE A 75 -19.11 -4.17 -1.99
N GLU A 76 -20.39 -4.17 -2.41
CA GLU A 76 -21.07 -5.39 -2.88
C GLU A 76 -20.57 -5.83 -4.27
N ASP A 77 -20.37 -4.87 -5.16
CA ASP A 77 -19.84 -5.04 -6.51
C ASP A 77 -19.26 -3.72 -7.04
N ALA A 78 -18.81 -3.72 -8.29
CA ALA A 78 -18.22 -2.54 -8.93
C ALA A 78 -19.19 -1.38 -9.18
N ASN A 79 -20.49 -1.57 -9.00
CA ASN A 79 -21.52 -0.54 -9.17
C ASN A 79 -22.07 -0.05 -7.82
N ASP A 80 -21.52 -0.56 -6.70
CA ASP A 80 -21.94 -0.13 -5.37
C ASP A 80 -21.70 1.38 -5.20
N PRO A 81 -22.73 2.18 -4.89
CA PRO A 81 -22.61 3.63 -4.73
C PRO A 81 -21.66 4.03 -3.58
N GLU A 82 -21.37 3.13 -2.64
CA GLU A 82 -20.45 3.39 -1.54
C GLU A 82 -19.06 3.77 -2.05
N PHE A 83 -18.57 3.13 -3.14
CA PHE A 83 -17.28 3.49 -3.73
C PHE A 83 -17.29 4.92 -4.28
N SER A 84 -18.34 5.31 -4.97
CA SER A 84 -18.48 6.68 -5.45
C SER A 84 -18.54 7.67 -4.29
N ASN A 85 -19.39 7.40 -3.30
CA ASN A 85 -19.67 8.33 -2.21
C ASN A 85 -18.46 8.49 -1.27
N LYS A 86 -17.75 7.39 -0.95
CA LYS A 86 -16.71 7.36 0.08
C LYS A 86 -15.28 7.43 -0.46
N PHE A 87 -15.12 7.24 -1.78
CA PHE A 87 -13.80 7.31 -2.42
C PHE A 87 -13.77 8.34 -3.56
N LEU A 88 -14.57 8.17 -4.63
CA LEU A 88 -14.47 9.04 -5.80
C LEU A 88 -14.80 10.51 -5.48
N VAL A 89 -15.88 10.76 -4.73
CA VAL A 89 -16.30 12.12 -4.37
C VAL A 89 -15.30 12.80 -3.44
N PRO A 90 -14.85 12.21 -2.32
CA PRO A 90 -13.84 12.82 -1.45
C PRO A 90 -12.51 13.13 -2.15
N PHE A 91 -12.04 12.23 -3.04
CA PHE A 91 -10.76 12.39 -3.74
C PHE A 91 -10.89 12.98 -5.15
N LYS A 92 -12.05 13.54 -5.51
CA LYS A 92 -12.33 14.08 -6.84
C LYS A 92 -11.28 15.08 -7.32
N GLU A 93 -10.86 16.00 -6.46
CA GLU A 93 -9.88 17.03 -6.83
C GLU A 93 -8.48 16.47 -7.11
N ILE A 94 -8.12 15.35 -6.50
CA ILE A 94 -6.88 14.61 -6.76
C ILE A 94 -6.99 13.93 -8.12
N LEU A 95 -8.11 13.23 -8.38
CA LEU A 95 -8.37 12.57 -9.65
C LEU A 95 -8.45 13.58 -10.82
N ASN A 96 -9.01 14.78 -10.59
CA ASN A 96 -9.03 15.86 -11.58
C ASN A 96 -7.62 16.41 -11.92
N LYS A 97 -6.61 16.14 -11.10
CA LYS A 97 -5.20 16.46 -11.37
C LYS A 97 -4.43 15.32 -12.04
N ASP A 98 -5.13 14.27 -12.46
CA ASP A 98 -4.58 13.05 -13.05
C ASP A 98 -3.57 12.32 -12.11
N ILE A 99 -3.70 12.48 -10.78
CA ILE A 99 -2.88 11.78 -9.80
C ILE A 99 -3.47 10.38 -9.55
N PRO A 100 -2.77 9.30 -9.92
CA PRO A 100 -3.29 7.96 -9.80
C PRO A 100 -3.24 7.44 -8.36
N PHE A 101 -4.20 6.57 -8.04
CA PHE A 101 -4.22 5.75 -6.83
C PHE A 101 -3.77 4.32 -7.14
N TYR A 102 -2.92 3.76 -6.28
CA TYR A 102 -2.56 2.35 -6.21
C TYR A 102 -3.18 1.77 -4.94
N LEU A 103 -3.97 0.71 -5.06
CA LEU A 103 -4.76 0.22 -3.93
C LEU A 103 -4.17 -1.05 -3.34
N THR A 104 -4.23 -1.16 -2.00
CA THR A 104 -4.30 -2.42 -1.28
C THR A 104 -5.64 -2.48 -0.55
N LEU A 105 -6.13 -3.68 -0.22
CA LEU A 105 -7.39 -3.83 0.50
C LEU A 105 -7.14 -4.14 1.98
N GLY A 106 -8.04 -3.60 2.82
CA GLY A 106 -8.04 -3.87 4.25
C GLY A 106 -9.10 -4.90 4.66
N ASN A 107 -9.19 -5.17 5.95
CA ASN A 107 -10.13 -6.16 6.48
C ASN A 107 -11.60 -5.72 6.36
N HIS A 108 -11.87 -4.42 6.32
CA HIS A 108 -13.22 -3.90 6.06
C HIS A 108 -13.64 -4.11 4.61
N ASP A 109 -12.74 -3.96 3.66
CA ASP A 109 -13.00 -4.23 2.24
C ASP A 109 -13.31 -5.71 1.97
N TYR A 110 -12.78 -6.62 2.81
CA TYR A 110 -13.00 -8.06 2.74
C TYR A 110 -14.28 -8.57 3.43
N LYS A 111 -15.10 -7.68 4.02
CA LYS A 111 -16.40 -8.07 4.60
C LYS A 111 -17.46 -8.36 3.54
N LYS A 112 -17.27 -7.83 2.34
CA LYS A 112 -18.08 -8.08 1.13
C LYS A 112 -17.23 -8.66 0.00
N ASP A 113 -17.52 -8.32 -1.26
CA ASP A 113 -16.78 -8.88 -2.40
C ASP A 113 -15.58 -8.01 -2.82
N PRO A 114 -14.34 -8.43 -2.50
CA PRO A 114 -13.16 -7.68 -2.90
C PRO A 114 -12.89 -7.68 -4.42
N SER A 115 -13.55 -8.55 -5.21
CA SER A 115 -13.36 -8.60 -6.67
C SER A 115 -13.90 -7.36 -7.39
N GLY A 116 -14.87 -6.67 -6.79
CA GLY A 116 -15.44 -5.43 -7.32
C GLY A 116 -14.39 -4.32 -7.50
N TYR A 117 -13.37 -4.28 -6.65
CA TYR A 117 -12.29 -3.29 -6.78
C TYR A 117 -11.43 -3.50 -8.05
N ILE A 118 -11.20 -4.77 -8.45
CA ILE A 118 -10.50 -5.08 -9.72
C ILE A 118 -11.33 -4.59 -10.91
N GLU A 119 -12.65 -4.80 -10.89
CA GLU A 119 -13.53 -4.35 -11.94
C GLU A 119 -13.60 -2.81 -12.03
N ILE A 120 -13.59 -2.11 -10.89
CA ILE A 120 -13.50 -0.64 -10.81
C ILE A 120 -12.19 -0.15 -11.43
N ALA A 121 -11.06 -0.75 -11.07
CA ALA A 121 -9.76 -0.39 -11.61
C ALA A 121 -9.69 -0.59 -13.13
N ASN A 122 -10.25 -1.67 -13.66
CA ASN A 122 -10.33 -1.91 -15.10
C ASN A 122 -11.16 -0.85 -15.87
N LYS A 123 -12.04 -0.13 -15.18
CA LYS A 123 -12.90 0.91 -15.76
C LYS A 123 -12.36 2.33 -15.54
N ASN A 124 -11.40 2.51 -14.62
CA ASN A 124 -10.87 3.82 -14.26
C ASN A 124 -9.32 3.80 -14.31
N PRO A 125 -8.71 4.47 -15.31
CA PRO A 125 -7.27 4.45 -15.51
C PRO A 125 -6.45 5.12 -14.39
N LEU A 126 -7.10 5.90 -13.52
CA LEU A 126 -6.45 6.52 -12.36
C LEU A 126 -6.56 5.66 -11.09
N ILE A 127 -7.14 4.48 -11.17
CA ILE A 127 -7.23 3.53 -10.06
C ILE A 127 -6.51 2.25 -10.45
N ASN A 128 -5.37 1.98 -9.83
CA ASN A 128 -4.54 0.83 -10.11
C ASN A 128 -4.77 -0.25 -9.04
N TYR A 129 -5.42 -1.34 -9.43
CA TYR A 129 -5.62 -2.54 -8.63
C TYR A 129 -5.78 -3.74 -9.57
N PRO A 130 -4.69 -4.16 -10.23
CA PRO A 130 -4.77 -5.21 -11.28
C PRO A 130 -5.04 -6.59 -10.70
N ASN A 131 -4.72 -6.82 -9.43
CA ASN A 131 -4.92 -8.06 -8.70
C ASN A 131 -4.86 -7.78 -7.19
N ASN A 132 -5.25 -8.76 -6.35
CA ASN A 132 -5.18 -8.65 -4.89
C ASN A 132 -3.74 -8.47 -4.36
N PHE A 133 -2.76 -8.92 -5.13
CA PHE A 133 -1.34 -8.69 -4.90
C PHE A 133 -0.64 -8.50 -6.25
N TYR A 134 0.26 -7.54 -6.31
CA TYR A 134 0.95 -7.16 -7.54
C TYR A 134 2.26 -6.41 -7.24
N VAL A 135 3.08 -6.18 -8.25
CA VAL A 135 4.28 -5.37 -8.15
C VAL A 135 4.22 -4.24 -9.17
N GLU A 136 4.63 -3.05 -8.73
CA GLU A 136 4.84 -1.88 -9.58
C GLU A 136 6.30 -1.44 -9.53
N GLU A 137 6.84 -1.09 -10.68
CA GLU A 137 8.24 -0.74 -10.84
C GLU A 137 8.39 0.71 -11.31
N PHE A 138 9.03 1.54 -10.48
CA PHE A 138 9.39 2.91 -10.82
C PHE A 138 10.91 3.01 -11.00
N GLY A 139 11.36 2.60 -12.19
CA GLY A 139 12.79 2.43 -12.46
C GLY A 139 13.41 1.35 -11.56
N PRO A 140 14.39 1.69 -10.69
CA PRO A 140 15.03 0.74 -9.79
C PRO A 140 14.32 0.60 -8.42
N VAL A 141 13.14 1.19 -8.25
CA VAL A 141 12.33 1.09 -7.03
C VAL A 141 11.13 0.20 -7.29
N CYS A 142 10.92 -0.81 -6.44
CA CYS A 142 9.86 -1.79 -6.59
C CYS A 142 8.90 -1.74 -5.41
N PHE A 143 7.61 -1.62 -5.71
CA PHE A 143 6.52 -1.62 -4.74
C PHE A 143 5.75 -2.94 -4.85
N PHE A 144 5.68 -3.69 -3.76
CA PHE A 144 4.96 -4.96 -3.66
C PHE A 144 3.66 -4.71 -2.89
N ALA A 145 2.54 -4.62 -3.60
CA ALA A 145 1.22 -4.62 -2.98
C ALA A 145 0.89 -6.02 -2.48
N LEU A 146 0.59 -6.16 -1.19
CA LEU A 146 0.35 -7.43 -0.52
C LEU A 146 -1.06 -7.47 0.08
N ASP A 147 -1.73 -8.59 -0.10
CA ASP A 147 -3.02 -8.86 0.52
C ASP A 147 -2.84 -9.55 1.88
N THR A 148 -2.89 -8.75 2.94
CA THR A 148 -2.76 -9.26 4.31
C THR A 148 -4.08 -9.73 4.91
N SER A 149 -5.24 -9.30 4.37
CA SER A 149 -6.56 -9.68 4.85
C SER A 149 -6.88 -11.17 4.68
N ILE A 150 -6.22 -11.85 3.74
CA ILE A 150 -6.39 -13.30 3.55
C ILE A 150 -5.76 -14.15 4.67
N PHE A 151 -4.94 -13.56 5.56
CA PHE A 151 -4.30 -14.30 6.64
C PHE A 151 -5.18 -14.45 7.88
N ASP A 152 -6.24 -13.67 8.01
CA ASP A 152 -7.10 -13.69 9.19
C ASP A 152 -8.14 -14.82 9.19
N LYS A 153 -8.40 -15.46 8.04
CA LYS A 153 -9.42 -16.49 7.90
C LYS A 153 -8.87 -17.78 7.30
N LEU A 154 -9.13 -18.91 7.98
CA LEU A 154 -8.58 -20.23 7.58
C LEU A 154 -8.97 -20.67 6.16
N TYR A 155 -10.16 -20.31 5.68
CA TYR A 155 -10.64 -20.73 4.36
C TYR A 155 -9.90 -20.07 3.18
N PHE A 156 -9.05 -19.06 3.41
CA PHE A 156 -8.19 -18.46 2.40
C PHE A 156 -6.85 -19.21 2.17
N PHE A 157 -6.70 -20.42 2.65
CA PHE A 157 -5.46 -21.19 2.53
C PHE A 157 -4.86 -21.22 1.11
N TYR A 158 -5.69 -21.44 0.10
CA TYR A 158 -5.20 -21.46 -1.30
C TYR A 158 -4.74 -20.08 -1.79
N LYS A 159 -5.44 -19.00 -1.40
CA LYS A 159 -5.05 -17.64 -1.74
C LYS A 159 -3.73 -17.27 -1.09
N ARG A 160 -3.53 -17.60 0.19
CA ARG A 160 -2.26 -17.40 0.92
C ARG A 160 -1.10 -18.10 0.24
N ARG A 161 -1.26 -19.38 -0.11
CA ARG A 161 -0.22 -20.15 -0.83
C ARG A 161 0.07 -19.54 -2.19
N GLY A 162 -0.95 -19.09 -2.90
CA GLY A 162 -0.81 -18.37 -4.18
C GLY A 162 0.04 -17.12 -4.05
N GLN A 163 -0.26 -16.27 -3.07
CA GLN A 163 0.52 -15.04 -2.81
C GLN A 163 1.96 -15.34 -2.42
N ILE A 164 2.20 -16.33 -1.52
CA ILE A 164 3.56 -16.71 -1.11
C ILE A 164 4.38 -17.17 -2.32
N ASN A 165 3.83 -18.05 -3.15
CA ASN A 165 4.52 -18.54 -4.34
C ASN A 165 4.82 -17.40 -5.34
N TRP A 166 3.84 -16.53 -5.56
CA TRP A 166 4.01 -15.35 -6.41
C TRP A 166 5.10 -14.43 -5.87
N LEU A 167 5.06 -14.11 -4.56
CA LEU A 167 6.01 -13.19 -3.94
C LEU A 167 7.44 -13.71 -4.04
N ASN A 168 7.67 -14.99 -3.72
CA ASN A 168 8.99 -15.62 -3.85
C ASN A 168 9.50 -15.54 -5.31
N THR A 169 8.63 -15.82 -6.29
CA THR A 169 8.99 -15.72 -7.72
C THR A 169 9.29 -14.27 -8.12
N ALA A 170 8.51 -13.31 -7.66
CA ALA A 170 8.71 -11.89 -7.96
C ALA A 170 10.03 -11.38 -7.33
N VAL A 171 10.31 -11.72 -6.07
CA VAL A 171 11.56 -11.38 -5.39
C VAL A 171 12.77 -11.95 -6.16
N ASP A 172 12.73 -13.23 -6.52
CA ASP A 172 13.81 -13.87 -7.27
C ASP A 172 14.05 -13.24 -8.65
N SER A 173 12.98 -12.85 -9.34
CA SER A 173 13.07 -12.26 -10.69
C SER A 173 13.53 -10.80 -10.67
N LEU A 174 13.28 -10.07 -9.58
CA LEU A 174 13.50 -8.63 -9.49
C LEU A 174 14.72 -8.24 -8.63
N LYS A 175 15.36 -9.18 -7.92
CA LYS A 175 16.45 -8.88 -6.98
C LYS A 175 17.63 -8.11 -7.58
N GLU A 176 17.95 -8.33 -8.86
CA GLU A 176 19.04 -7.61 -9.54
C GLU A 176 18.59 -6.23 -10.07
N LYS A 177 17.28 -6.00 -10.16
CA LYS A 177 16.71 -4.77 -10.70
C LYS A 177 16.34 -3.78 -9.61
N CYS A 178 15.73 -4.25 -8.53
CA CYS A 178 15.23 -3.42 -7.45
C CYS A 178 16.37 -3.01 -6.51
N GLN A 179 16.80 -1.76 -6.60
CA GLN A 179 17.79 -1.16 -5.67
C GLN A 179 17.14 -0.72 -4.36
N PHE A 180 15.82 -0.51 -4.37
CA PHE A 180 15.00 -0.25 -3.19
C PHE A 180 13.66 -0.97 -3.33
N SER A 181 13.20 -1.59 -2.25
CA SER A 181 12.00 -2.42 -2.24
C SER A 181 11.06 -2.05 -1.09
N ILE A 182 9.77 -1.92 -1.42
CA ILE A 182 8.73 -1.48 -0.48
C ILE A 182 7.56 -2.46 -0.54
N GLY A 183 7.24 -3.08 0.59
CA GLY A 183 5.97 -3.77 0.77
C GLY A 183 4.89 -2.76 1.17
N VAL A 184 3.75 -2.78 0.47
CA VAL A 184 2.57 -1.99 0.84
C VAL A 184 1.43 -2.94 1.13
N ALA A 185 0.81 -2.80 2.31
CA ALA A 185 -0.26 -3.67 2.75
C ALA A 185 -1.17 -2.96 3.76
N HIS A 186 -2.17 -3.68 4.29
CA HIS A 186 -3.03 -3.09 5.30
C HIS A 186 -2.55 -3.34 6.73
N HIS A 187 -2.33 -4.62 7.11
CA HIS A 187 -2.01 -4.95 8.50
C HIS A 187 -0.51 -4.84 8.81
N PRO A 188 -0.11 -4.13 9.88
CA PRO A 188 1.27 -4.11 10.36
C PRO A 188 1.66 -5.40 11.07
N LEU A 189 2.97 -5.67 11.18
CA LEU A 189 3.50 -6.73 12.04
C LEU A 189 3.50 -6.27 13.51
N PHE A 190 3.99 -5.06 13.74
CA PHE A 190 4.05 -4.40 15.04
C PHE A 190 3.12 -3.20 15.06
N SER A 191 2.66 -2.83 16.24
CA SER A 191 1.95 -1.59 16.44
C SER A 191 2.21 -1.05 17.83
N SER A 192 2.54 0.23 17.88
CA SER A 192 2.58 1.03 19.09
C SER A 192 1.21 1.59 19.50
N GLY A 193 0.13 1.18 18.83
CA GLY A 193 -1.26 1.51 19.18
C GLY A 193 -2.00 0.36 19.87
N ASP A 194 -3.18 0.63 20.40
CA ASP A 194 -4.03 -0.32 21.15
C ASP A 194 -4.64 -1.45 20.29
N ARG A 195 -4.44 -1.42 18.97
CA ARG A 195 -5.09 -2.36 18.06
C ARG A 195 -4.35 -3.69 18.00
N GLU A 196 -5.08 -4.69 17.50
CA GLU A 196 -4.63 -6.07 17.43
C GLU A 196 -3.27 -6.21 16.73
N LYS A 197 -2.41 -7.00 17.34
CA LYS A 197 -1.17 -7.47 16.71
C LYS A 197 -1.51 -8.38 15.53
N ALA A 198 -0.58 -8.50 14.59
CA ALA A 198 -0.72 -9.46 13.48
C ALA A 198 -1.11 -10.85 13.99
N SER A 199 -2.07 -11.50 13.31
CA SER A 199 -2.41 -12.89 13.61
C SER A 199 -1.16 -13.78 13.49
N PRO A 200 -1.06 -14.92 14.20
CA PRO A 200 0.12 -15.79 14.11
C PRO A 200 0.48 -16.20 12.67
N GLN A 201 -0.53 -16.39 11.82
CA GLN A 201 -0.34 -16.71 10.41
C GLN A 201 0.23 -15.55 9.61
N LEU A 202 -0.29 -14.34 9.85
CA LEU A 202 0.21 -13.11 9.23
C LEU A 202 1.62 -12.80 9.71
N ALA A 203 1.87 -12.87 11.02
CA ALA A 203 3.21 -12.65 11.58
C ALA A 203 4.24 -13.59 10.93
N THR A 204 3.92 -14.90 10.84
CA THR A 204 4.79 -15.88 10.17
C THR A 204 5.06 -15.53 8.71
N PHE A 205 4.05 -15.04 7.98
CA PHE A 205 4.22 -14.61 6.58
C PHE A 205 5.14 -13.40 6.49
N LEU A 206 4.86 -12.37 7.28
CA LEU A 206 5.63 -11.12 7.25
C LEU A 206 7.08 -11.35 7.66
N GLU A 207 7.34 -12.07 8.75
CA GLU A 207 8.70 -12.38 9.23
C GLU A 207 9.52 -13.20 8.24
N LYS A 208 8.89 -14.06 7.43
CA LYS A 208 9.59 -14.92 6.47
C LYS A 208 9.77 -14.32 5.09
N HIS A 209 8.86 -13.44 4.66
CA HIS A 209 8.79 -13.03 3.25
C HIS A 209 8.84 -11.51 3.03
N VAL A 210 8.78 -10.72 4.12
CA VAL A 210 8.80 -9.26 4.04
C VAL A 210 9.94 -8.68 4.88
N PHE A 211 9.95 -8.96 6.18
CA PHE A 211 10.98 -8.45 7.08
C PHE A 211 12.31 -9.16 6.83
N GLY A 212 13.38 -8.38 6.65
CA GLY A 212 14.67 -8.89 6.22
C GLY A 212 14.81 -9.10 4.71
N VAL A 213 13.69 -9.05 3.95
CA VAL A 213 13.65 -9.19 2.48
C VAL A 213 13.54 -7.84 1.80
N MET A 214 12.62 -6.99 2.27
CA MET A 214 12.36 -5.65 1.72
C MET A 214 12.98 -4.56 2.59
N ASP A 215 13.15 -3.36 2.02
CA ASP A 215 13.76 -2.23 2.73
C ASP A 215 12.74 -1.49 3.61
N MET A 216 11.49 -1.38 3.15
CA MET A 216 10.40 -0.77 3.90
C MET A 216 9.14 -1.61 3.82
N TYR A 217 8.28 -1.48 4.85
CA TYR A 217 6.95 -2.04 4.91
C TYR A 217 5.98 -0.96 5.39
N ILE A 218 5.05 -0.54 4.51
CA ILE A 218 4.14 0.58 4.75
C ILE A 218 2.71 0.06 4.85
N THR A 219 2.01 0.43 5.93
CA THR A 219 0.71 -0.15 6.27
C THR A 219 -0.33 0.88 6.71
N GLY A 220 -1.57 0.40 6.92
CA GLY A 220 -2.72 1.09 7.50
C GLY A 220 -3.13 0.50 8.84
N HIS A 221 -4.43 0.27 9.02
CA HIS A 221 -5.12 -0.49 10.04
C HIS A 221 -5.17 0.13 11.44
N ASN A 222 -4.08 0.66 11.97
CA ASN A 222 -4.01 1.05 13.39
C ASN A 222 -4.41 2.49 13.69
N HIS A 223 -4.91 3.22 12.69
CA HIS A 223 -5.43 4.58 12.78
C HIS A 223 -4.47 5.61 13.42
N VAL A 224 -3.16 5.40 13.21
CA VAL A 224 -2.07 6.29 13.62
C VAL A 224 -1.17 6.64 12.44
N LEU A 225 -0.34 7.66 12.61
CA LEU A 225 0.88 7.87 11.83
C LEU A 225 2.05 7.42 12.70
N ALA A 226 2.81 6.43 12.25
CA ALA A 226 3.89 5.88 13.06
C ALA A 226 5.12 5.45 12.24
N ASP A 227 6.30 5.76 12.79
CA ASP A 227 7.58 5.12 12.45
C ASP A 227 7.87 4.09 13.54
N GLU A 228 7.55 2.82 13.28
CA GLU A 228 7.72 1.71 14.22
C GLU A 228 9.19 1.27 14.34
N GLY A 229 10.06 1.82 13.51
CA GLY A 229 11.48 1.52 13.51
C GLY A 229 11.89 0.43 12.53
N ASP A 230 13.13 0.00 12.68
CA ASP A 230 13.76 -1.02 11.85
C ASP A 230 13.75 -2.39 12.54
N PHE A 231 13.30 -3.41 11.82
CA PHE A 231 13.36 -4.79 12.27
C PHE A 231 13.94 -5.66 11.15
N LEU A 232 15.01 -6.36 11.40
CA LEU A 232 15.74 -7.19 10.43
C LEU A 232 16.18 -6.44 9.16
N GLY A 233 16.39 -5.12 9.24
CA GLY A 233 16.73 -4.28 8.09
C GLY A 233 15.54 -3.79 7.28
N THR A 234 14.31 -4.02 7.73
CA THR A 234 13.07 -3.49 7.15
C THR A 234 12.47 -2.43 8.08
N THR A 235 12.28 -1.21 7.58
CA THR A 235 11.61 -0.15 8.35
C THR A 235 10.09 -0.26 8.17
N GLN A 236 9.34 -0.39 9.28
CA GLN A 236 7.88 -0.40 9.25
C GLN A 236 7.31 0.98 9.53
N LEU A 237 6.41 1.44 8.64
CA LEU A 237 5.68 2.69 8.77
C LEU A 237 4.18 2.43 8.72
N ILE A 238 3.41 3.23 9.48
CA ILE A 238 1.93 3.17 9.48
C ILE A 238 1.39 4.54 9.05
N SER A 239 0.51 4.54 8.05
CA SER A 239 -0.21 5.73 7.56
C SER A 239 -1.69 5.42 7.46
N ALA A 240 -2.42 5.60 8.58
CA ALA A 240 -3.77 5.08 8.78
C ALA A 240 -4.74 6.11 9.41
N THR A 241 -4.47 7.41 9.29
CA THR A 241 -5.31 8.45 9.88
C THR A 241 -6.21 9.15 8.86
N GLY A 242 -6.60 8.42 7.81
CA GLY A 242 -7.33 8.98 6.67
C GLY A 242 -8.74 9.45 6.96
N SER A 243 -9.46 8.82 7.90
CA SER A 243 -10.82 9.23 8.29
C SER A 243 -11.13 9.10 9.79
N LEU A 244 -10.50 8.16 10.47
CA LEU A 244 -10.77 7.83 11.88
C LEU A 244 -9.45 7.78 12.66
N PRO A 245 -8.81 8.94 12.94
CA PRO A 245 -7.67 8.94 13.85
C PRO A 245 -8.13 8.46 15.23
N GLY A 246 -7.38 7.56 15.83
CA GLY A 246 -7.72 7.04 17.16
C GLY A 246 -7.17 5.65 17.38
N GLY A 247 -6.20 5.56 18.21
CA GLY A 247 -5.56 4.39 18.74
C GLY A 247 -4.56 4.91 19.76
N SER A 248 -4.75 4.65 21.06
CA SER A 248 -3.85 5.19 22.08
C SER A 248 -2.41 4.78 21.76
N PRO A 249 -1.49 5.73 21.59
CA PRO A 249 -0.11 5.40 21.27
C PRO A 249 0.58 4.81 22.50
N GLU A 250 0.60 3.47 22.60
CA GLU A 250 1.55 2.80 23.49
C GLU A 250 2.92 2.83 22.81
N LYS A 251 3.92 3.34 23.50
CA LYS A 251 5.31 3.36 22.97
C LYS A 251 5.88 1.96 22.98
N ALA A 252 5.99 1.33 21.82
CA ALA A 252 6.88 0.20 21.66
C ALA A 252 8.34 0.67 21.89
N PRO A 253 9.22 -0.15 22.48
CA PRO A 253 10.60 0.25 22.78
C PRO A 253 11.42 0.73 21.58
N GLU A 254 11.12 0.21 20.39
CA GLU A 254 11.77 0.57 19.12
C GLU A 254 11.04 1.65 18.34
N ASN A 255 9.88 2.10 18.82
CA ASN A 255 9.08 3.12 18.14
C ASN A 255 9.80 4.47 18.17
N LYS A 256 9.98 5.05 17.01
CA LYS A 256 10.62 6.36 16.85
C LYS A 256 9.60 7.50 16.89
N PHE A 257 8.36 7.26 16.40
CA PHE A 257 7.32 8.26 16.28
C PHE A 257 5.95 7.61 16.23
N ASN A 258 4.96 8.18 16.90
CA ASN A 258 3.57 7.77 16.83
C ASN A 258 2.64 8.92 17.24
N VAL A 259 1.62 9.22 16.40
CA VAL A 259 0.59 10.23 16.70
C VAL A 259 -0.75 9.84 16.05
N GLU A 260 -1.84 10.35 16.62
CA GLU A 260 -3.21 10.22 16.10
C GLU A 260 -3.64 11.40 15.19
N THR A 261 -2.72 12.27 14.81
CA THR A 261 -3.04 13.44 13.98
C THR A 261 -3.51 12.99 12.58
N PRO A 262 -4.63 13.55 12.07
CA PRO A 262 -5.01 13.36 10.68
C PRO A 262 -3.88 13.72 9.73
N GLY A 263 -3.57 12.85 8.78
CA GLY A 263 -2.44 13.08 7.89
C GLY A 263 -2.12 11.91 6.98
N PHE A 264 -0.92 11.93 6.43
CA PHE A 264 -0.43 10.93 5.50
C PHE A 264 1.09 10.87 5.48
N LEU A 265 1.62 9.77 4.97
CA LEU A 265 3.06 9.60 4.75
C LEU A 265 3.43 10.07 3.34
N LYS A 266 4.57 10.73 3.22
CA LYS A 266 5.16 11.18 1.97
C LYS A 266 6.59 10.65 1.87
N LEU A 267 6.97 10.17 0.68
CA LEU A 267 8.26 9.55 0.43
C LEU A 267 8.85 10.05 -0.88
N ARG A 268 10.16 10.35 -0.88
CA ARG A 268 10.95 10.79 -2.03
C ARG A 268 12.27 10.03 -2.06
N PHE A 269 12.79 9.81 -3.24
CA PHE A 269 14.09 9.20 -3.44
C PHE A 269 15.14 10.27 -3.72
N ALA A 270 16.13 10.40 -2.83
CA ALA A 270 17.31 11.23 -3.06
C ALA A 270 18.26 10.57 -4.07
N THR A 271 18.33 9.26 -4.03
CA THR A 271 19.03 8.37 -4.97
C THR A 271 18.22 7.07 -5.11
N PRO A 272 18.48 6.21 -6.11
CA PRO A 272 17.76 4.96 -6.25
C PRO A 272 17.75 4.03 -5.03
N ASN A 273 18.70 4.20 -4.13
CA ASN A 273 18.83 3.39 -2.92
C ASN A 273 18.71 4.20 -1.61
N GLU A 274 18.20 5.44 -1.66
CA GLU A 274 17.99 6.26 -0.45
C GLU A 274 16.66 6.99 -0.51
N ALA A 275 15.75 6.61 0.36
CA ALA A 275 14.43 7.20 0.53
C ALA A 275 14.41 8.16 1.71
N ASN A 276 13.94 9.40 1.50
CA ASN A 276 13.55 10.33 2.54
C ASN A 276 12.05 10.24 2.73
N TYR A 277 11.57 10.14 3.95
CA TYR A 277 10.15 10.08 4.27
C TYR A 277 9.76 11.05 5.37
N GLU A 278 8.52 11.52 5.28
CA GLU A 278 7.96 12.46 6.23
C GLU A 278 6.47 12.20 6.46
N PHE A 279 6.02 12.34 7.69
CA PHE A 279 4.60 12.39 8.00
C PHE A 279 4.10 13.83 7.95
N ILE A 280 3.04 14.06 7.19
CA ILE A 280 2.41 15.36 6.99
C ILE A 280 1.14 15.43 7.81
N SER A 281 1.02 16.44 8.67
CA SER A 281 -0.22 16.78 9.33
C SER A 281 -1.20 17.40 8.32
N ALA A 282 -2.38 16.83 8.18
CA ALA A 282 -3.43 17.42 7.35
C ALA A 282 -4.02 18.70 7.94
N VAL A 283 -3.80 18.96 9.23
CA VAL A 283 -4.34 20.13 9.93
C VAL A 283 -3.71 21.42 9.43
N ASP A 284 -2.40 21.42 9.19
CA ASP A 284 -1.65 22.61 8.78
C ASP A 284 -0.69 22.39 7.59
N GLY A 285 -0.69 21.19 7.03
CA GLY A 285 0.13 20.81 5.87
C GLY A 285 1.62 20.68 6.18
N LYS A 286 2.03 20.67 7.46
CA LYS A 286 3.44 20.62 7.85
C LYS A 286 3.93 19.21 8.08
N SER A 287 5.23 19.03 7.85
CA SER A 287 5.94 17.83 8.30
C SER A 287 6.02 17.82 9.83
N ILE A 288 5.54 16.73 10.43
CA ILE A 288 5.56 16.50 11.88
C ILE A 288 6.59 15.48 12.32
N TRP A 289 7.14 14.72 11.36
CA TRP A 289 8.23 13.78 11.53
C TRP A 289 8.92 13.56 10.20
N SER A 290 10.22 13.44 10.20
CA SER A 290 11.00 13.07 9.01
C SER A 290 12.18 12.18 9.36
N ASN A 291 12.51 11.27 8.46
CA ASN A 291 13.66 10.38 8.57
C ASN A 291 14.08 9.91 7.18
N SER A 292 15.11 9.08 7.11
CA SER A 292 15.58 8.47 5.87
C SER A 292 15.84 6.98 6.05
N LYS A 293 15.79 6.25 4.94
CA LYS A 293 16.15 4.83 4.86
C LYS A 293 17.09 4.61 3.69
N LYS A 294 18.21 3.96 3.98
CA LYS A 294 19.10 3.42 2.97
C LYS A 294 18.65 2.01 2.60
N GLY A 295 18.40 1.81 1.33
CA GLY A 295 18.01 0.52 0.79
C GLY A 295 19.20 -0.41 0.61
N LEU A 296 18.94 -1.67 0.77
CA LEU A 296 19.86 -2.77 0.50
C LEU A 296 19.38 -3.59 -0.71
N GLY A 297 18.24 -3.21 -1.27
CA GLY A 297 17.52 -3.95 -2.30
C GLY A 297 16.84 -5.21 -1.78
N LEU A 298 16.32 -6.03 -2.69
CA LEU A 298 15.69 -7.29 -2.33
C LEU A 298 16.72 -8.31 -1.81
N ARG A 299 16.43 -8.89 -0.66
CA ARG A 299 17.26 -9.91 0.00
C ARG A 299 16.51 -11.23 0.03
N PRO A 300 16.88 -12.22 -0.76
CA PRO A 300 16.22 -13.54 -0.81
C PRO A 300 16.45 -14.38 0.43
#